data_37ee305f84346f4c58d1e4c52c936a31
#
_entry.id   37ee305f84346f4c58d1e4c52c936a31
#
_cell.length_a   1.000
_cell.length_b   1.000
_cell.length_c   1.000
_cell.angle_alpha   90.00
_cell.angle_beta   90.00
_cell.angle_gamma   90.00
#
_symmetry.space_group_name_H-M   'P 1'
#
loop_
_entity.id
_entity.type
_entity.pdbx_description
1 polymer ?
#
loop_
_entity_poly.entity_id
_entity_poly.type
_entity_poly.pdbx_seq_one_letter_code
_entity_poly.pdbx_strand_id
1 'polypeptide(L)'
;MQGRPGLGGEMAQIGIHSRGLPGLPEAHAAIPVWNAENWFFEDFEIGDKIRSIRRTISEGESMAFNSLVMDHHPYVSDERFAVEEGVFGRRLVAGAFVFSLGLGLAATNCLNSFSYGYDRLRFIKPVFIGDTIYTIRENLSKVVHNETMGKLRVSYSVYKGEGELVLYAEHLLTALYRDPSPFAADARARMAEKEAARG
;
A
#
# COMPACT_ATOMS: atom_id res chain seq x y z
N MET A 1 20.93 12.05 -19.59
CA MET A 1 20.60 10.62 -19.63
C MET A 1 21.34 9.95 -18.49
N GLN A 2 20.72 9.86 -17.32
CA GLN A 2 21.24 9.00 -16.24
C GLN A 2 20.34 7.78 -16.22
N GLY A 3 20.92 6.63 -16.60
CA GLY A 3 20.25 5.35 -16.55
C GLY A 3 19.79 5.04 -15.14
N ARG A 4 18.60 4.49 -15.03
CA ARG A 4 18.07 3.88 -13.81
C ARG A 4 19.15 2.94 -13.25
N PRO A 5 19.62 3.07 -12.01
CA PRO A 5 20.43 2.02 -11.42
C PRO A 5 19.55 0.77 -11.36
N GLY A 6 20.04 -0.32 -11.93
CA GLY A 6 19.34 -1.59 -11.90
C GLY A 6 18.98 -1.93 -10.44
N LEU A 7 17.69 -2.16 -10.17
CA LEU A 7 17.14 -2.43 -8.83
C LEU A 7 17.78 -3.64 -8.13
N GLY A 8 18.64 -4.39 -8.80
CA GLY A 8 19.19 -5.65 -8.31
C GLY A 8 20.55 -5.61 -7.62
N GLY A 9 21.36 -4.56 -7.77
CA GLY A 9 22.75 -4.62 -7.34
C GLY A 9 23.13 -3.69 -6.18
N GLU A 10 22.61 -2.49 -6.15
CA GLU A 10 23.13 -1.43 -5.27
C GLU A 10 22.23 -1.16 -4.04
N MET A 11 20.94 -1.48 -4.12
CA MET A 11 20.02 -1.29 -3.00
C MET A 11 20.22 -2.31 -1.85
N ALA A 12 20.92 -3.41 -2.08
CA ALA A 12 21.27 -4.38 -1.06
C ALA A 12 22.25 -3.84 0.00
N GLN A 13 22.87 -2.69 -0.25
CA GLN A 13 23.85 -2.08 0.66
C GLN A 13 23.30 -0.92 1.49
N ILE A 14 22.10 -0.44 1.23
CA ILE A 14 21.53 0.71 1.92
C ILE A 14 20.67 0.26 3.10
N GLY A 15 21.30 0.19 4.26
CA GLY A 15 20.65 0.17 5.56
C GLY A 15 20.38 -1.21 6.17
N ILE A 16 20.27 -1.20 7.48
CA ILE A 16 19.98 -2.34 8.37
C ILE A 16 18.69 -3.09 7.96
N HIS A 17 17.80 -2.45 7.24
CA HIS A 17 16.50 -2.99 6.84
C HIS A 17 16.52 -3.89 5.60
N SER A 18 17.63 -3.94 4.86
CA SER A 18 17.79 -4.82 3.69
C SER A 18 18.31 -6.21 4.03
N ARG A 19 18.88 -6.38 5.23
CA ARG A 19 19.40 -7.68 5.69
C ARG A 19 18.31 -8.37 6.49
N GLY A 20 17.75 -9.43 5.92
CA GLY A 20 16.88 -10.41 6.54
C GLY A 20 16.29 -10.04 7.89
N LEU A 21 15.14 -9.34 7.89
CA LEU A 21 14.42 -9.12 9.14
C LEU A 21 14.05 -10.49 9.71
N PRO A 22 14.46 -10.81 10.96
CA PRO A 22 14.11 -12.10 11.55
C PRO A 22 12.58 -12.27 11.54
N GLY A 23 12.12 -13.49 11.23
CA GLY A 23 10.71 -13.83 11.21
C GLY A 23 9.95 -13.39 9.95
N LEU A 24 10.62 -13.07 8.83
CA LEU A 24 9.95 -12.94 7.53
C LEU A 24 10.14 -14.21 6.71
N PRO A 25 9.11 -14.68 5.96
CA PRO A 25 9.29 -15.67 4.92
C PRO A 25 10.38 -15.23 3.95
N GLU A 26 11.21 -16.18 3.48
CA GLU A 26 12.33 -15.88 2.58
C GLU A 26 11.88 -15.12 1.32
N ALA A 27 10.74 -15.54 0.73
CA ALA A 27 10.16 -14.86 -0.42
C ALA A 27 9.82 -13.39 -0.16
N HIS A 28 9.43 -13.03 1.07
CA HIS A 28 9.13 -11.64 1.44
C HIS A 28 10.40 -10.85 1.79
N ALA A 29 11.38 -11.50 2.40
CA ALA A 29 12.67 -10.87 2.73
C ALA A 29 13.46 -10.48 1.47
N ALA A 30 13.28 -11.21 0.38
CA ALA A 30 13.90 -10.93 -0.91
C ALA A 30 13.31 -9.70 -1.65
N ILE A 31 12.12 -9.23 -1.26
CA ILE A 31 11.49 -8.06 -1.90
C ILE A 31 12.17 -6.77 -1.43
N PRO A 32 12.60 -5.87 -2.34
CA PRO A 32 13.24 -4.62 -1.96
C PRO A 32 12.37 -3.76 -1.05
N VAL A 33 12.99 -3.07 -0.11
CA VAL A 33 12.31 -2.05 0.70
C VAL A 33 12.10 -0.79 -0.15
N TRP A 34 10.88 -0.24 -0.12
CA TRP A 34 10.54 0.95 -0.88
C TRP A 34 11.26 2.19 -0.35
N ASN A 35 11.88 2.92 -1.27
CA ASN A 35 12.41 4.24 -1.02
C ASN A 35 11.68 5.23 -1.95
N ALA A 36 10.97 6.20 -1.38
CA ALA A 36 10.10 7.11 -2.13
C ALA A 36 10.92 8.08 -2.98
N GLU A 37 10.70 8.04 -4.28
CA GLU A 37 11.31 8.91 -5.27
C GLU A 37 10.24 9.63 -6.10
N ASN A 38 10.60 10.66 -6.86
CA ASN A 38 9.70 11.37 -7.78
C ASN A 38 9.46 10.56 -9.06
N TRP A 39 8.68 9.51 -8.97
CA TRP A 39 8.38 8.63 -10.08
C TRP A 39 7.31 9.20 -11.01
N PHE A 40 7.49 8.93 -12.28
CA PHE A 40 6.51 9.18 -13.33
C PHE A 40 5.88 7.86 -13.79
N PHE A 41 4.84 7.92 -14.60
CA PHE A 41 4.14 6.75 -15.11
C PHE A 41 5.05 5.71 -15.74
N GLU A 42 6.07 6.18 -16.48
CA GLU A 42 7.06 5.33 -17.15
C GLU A 42 7.87 4.48 -16.18
N ASP A 43 8.12 4.99 -14.97
CA ASP A 43 8.97 4.35 -13.95
C ASP A 43 8.31 3.17 -13.24
N PHE A 44 6.98 3.05 -13.36
CA PHE A 44 6.25 1.94 -12.75
C PHE A 44 6.29 0.71 -13.65
N GLU A 45 6.96 -0.35 -13.24
CA GLU A 45 6.97 -1.63 -13.93
C GLU A 45 5.90 -2.56 -13.37
N ILE A 46 5.17 -3.29 -14.24
CA ILE A 46 4.17 -4.27 -13.82
C ILE A 46 4.88 -5.47 -13.19
N GLY A 47 4.38 -5.92 -12.05
CA GLY A 47 4.95 -7.03 -11.29
C GLY A 47 6.04 -6.62 -10.29
N ASP A 48 6.51 -5.36 -10.33
CA ASP A 48 7.45 -4.86 -9.33
C ASP A 48 6.82 -4.90 -7.94
N LYS A 49 7.61 -5.41 -6.98
CA LYS A 49 7.22 -5.52 -5.58
C LYS A 49 8.17 -4.76 -4.69
N ILE A 50 7.59 -4.12 -3.69
CA ILE A 50 8.32 -3.45 -2.63
C ILE A 50 7.75 -3.88 -1.29
N ARG A 51 8.60 -3.91 -0.29
CA ARG A 51 8.22 -4.23 1.08
C ARG A 51 8.55 -3.06 2.01
N SER A 52 7.60 -2.73 2.88
CA SER A 52 7.83 -1.73 3.93
C SER A 52 8.77 -2.25 5.03
N ILE A 53 9.24 -1.35 5.86
CA ILE A 53 9.73 -1.70 7.22
C ILE A 53 8.58 -2.31 8.03
N ARG A 54 8.93 -3.01 9.11
CA ARG A 54 7.95 -3.50 10.10
C ARG A 54 7.63 -2.40 11.11
N ARG A 55 6.41 -2.43 11.63
CA ARG A 55 5.97 -1.55 12.70
C ARG A 55 5.05 -2.27 13.66
N THR A 56 5.31 -2.13 14.95
CA THR A 56 4.43 -2.60 16.02
C THR A 56 3.38 -1.53 16.31
N ILE A 57 2.11 -1.96 16.39
CA ILE A 57 0.98 -1.07 16.69
C ILE A 57 0.88 -0.89 18.19
N SER A 58 0.99 0.36 18.65
CA SER A 58 0.82 0.71 20.06
C SER A 58 -0.64 0.97 20.41
N GLU A 59 -0.96 0.80 21.68
CA GLU A 59 -2.29 1.16 22.22
C GLU A 59 -2.59 2.65 22.05
N GLY A 60 -1.61 3.51 22.37
CA GLY A 60 -1.80 4.96 22.30
C GLY A 60 -2.18 5.45 20.90
N GLU A 61 -1.51 4.96 19.86
CA GLU A 61 -1.86 5.35 18.48
C GLU A 61 -3.19 4.77 18.01
N SER A 62 -3.55 3.55 18.44
CA SER A 62 -4.83 2.94 18.13
C SER A 62 -5.98 3.74 18.75
N MET A 63 -5.85 4.11 20.02
CA MET A 63 -6.85 4.92 20.72
C MET A 63 -6.94 6.35 20.18
N ALA A 64 -5.80 6.95 19.80
CA ALA A 64 -5.78 8.27 19.18
C ALA A 64 -6.51 8.26 17.83
N PHE A 65 -6.28 7.24 17.01
CA PHE A 65 -6.99 7.07 15.74
C PHE A 65 -8.50 6.90 15.96
N ASN A 66 -8.89 6.00 16.87
CA ASN A 66 -10.31 5.74 17.17
C ASN A 66 -11.01 7.03 17.62
N SER A 67 -10.37 7.81 18.50
CA SER A 67 -10.91 9.10 18.96
C SER A 67 -11.04 10.12 17.84
N LEU A 68 -10.08 10.18 16.92
CA LEU A 68 -10.08 11.11 15.78
C LEU A 68 -11.22 10.81 14.80
N VAL A 69 -11.49 9.53 14.55
CA VAL A 69 -12.53 9.09 13.60
C VAL A 69 -13.85 8.75 14.26
N MET A 70 -13.96 8.91 15.59
CA MET A 70 -15.14 8.61 16.42
C MET A 70 -15.56 7.13 16.33
N ASP A 71 -14.60 6.21 16.18
CA ASP A 71 -14.87 4.77 16.25
C ASP A 71 -14.84 4.31 17.71
N HIS A 72 -16.02 4.25 18.32
CA HIS A 72 -16.22 3.84 19.70
C HIS A 72 -16.82 2.43 19.81
N HIS A 73 -16.69 1.60 18.79
CA HIS A 73 -17.19 0.23 18.85
C HIS A 73 -16.50 -0.53 20.00
N PRO A 74 -17.25 -1.28 20.85
CA PRO A 74 -16.68 -1.93 22.04
C PRO A 74 -15.49 -2.85 21.76
N TYR A 75 -15.45 -3.54 20.63
CA TYR A 75 -14.31 -4.37 20.23
C TYR A 75 -12.99 -3.61 20.11
N VAL A 76 -13.01 -2.30 19.85
CA VAL A 76 -11.80 -1.49 19.64
C VAL A 76 -11.53 -0.52 20.81
N SER A 77 -12.55 -0.20 21.63
CA SER A 77 -12.46 0.83 22.67
C SER A 77 -12.64 0.33 24.11
N ASP A 78 -13.28 -0.84 24.32
CA ASP A 78 -13.60 -1.36 25.64
C ASP A 78 -12.87 -2.69 25.89
N GLU A 79 -11.84 -2.64 26.76
CA GLU A 79 -11.03 -3.82 27.11
C GLU A 79 -11.88 -4.86 27.82
N ARG A 80 -12.73 -4.42 28.74
CA ARG A 80 -13.52 -5.35 29.54
C ARG A 80 -14.52 -6.11 28.67
N PHE A 81 -15.24 -5.41 27.81
CA PHE A 81 -16.13 -6.04 26.84
C PHE A 81 -15.36 -7.02 25.94
N ALA A 82 -14.21 -6.60 25.40
CA ALA A 82 -13.44 -7.41 24.46
C ALA A 82 -12.93 -8.72 25.09
N VAL A 83 -12.60 -8.70 26.40
CA VAL A 83 -12.09 -9.86 27.13
C VAL A 83 -13.24 -10.76 27.62
N GLU A 84 -14.29 -10.19 28.23
CA GLU A 84 -15.35 -10.95 28.92
C GLU A 84 -16.45 -11.42 27.95
N GLU A 85 -16.79 -10.63 26.94
CA GLU A 85 -17.91 -10.85 26.03
C GLU A 85 -17.49 -10.99 24.55
N GLY A 86 -16.33 -10.44 24.18
CA GLY A 86 -15.86 -10.43 22.82
C GLY A 86 -15.33 -11.77 22.32
N VAL A 87 -15.62 -12.13 21.07
CA VAL A 87 -15.23 -13.42 20.46
C VAL A 87 -13.72 -13.59 20.25
N PHE A 88 -12.94 -12.52 20.39
CA PHE A 88 -11.49 -12.56 20.20
C PHE A 88 -10.70 -12.59 21.53
N GLY A 89 -11.36 -12.37 22.67
CA GLY A 89 -10.73 -12.36 23.99
C GLY A 89 -9.74 -11.21 24.24
N ARG A 90 -9.70 -10.21 23.36
CA ARG A 90 -8.84 -9.03 23.44
C ARG A 90 -9.29 -7.95 22.46
N ARG A 91 -8.91 -6.68 22.73
CA ARG A 91 -9.27 -5.57 21.83
C ARG A 91 -8.64 -5.69 20.46
N LEU A 92 -9.44 -5.40 19.44
CA LEU A 92 -8.99 -5.27 18.07
C LEU A 92 -8.35 -3.90 17.81
N VAL A 93 -7.46 -3.86 16.85
CA VAL A 93 -7.12 -2.63 16.16
C VAL A 93 -8.20 -2.38 15.10
N ALA A 94 -8.75 -1.15 15.04
CA ALA A 94 -9.75 -0.78 14.05
C ALA A 94 -9.27 -1.09 12.63
N GLY A 95 -10.09 -1.75 11.82
CA GLY A 95 -9.72 -2.14 10.46
C GLY A 95 -9.31 -0.96 9.59
N ALA A 96 -9.99 0.19 9.75
CA ALA A 96 -9.63 1.43 9.07
C ALA A 96 -8.22 1.92 9.47
N PHE A 97 -7.81 1.74 10.72
CA PHE A 97 -6.46 2.07 11.16
C PHE A 97 -5.41 1.14 10.56
N VAL A 98 -5.67 -0.18 10.57
CA VAL A 98 -4.78 -1.16 9.91
C VAL A 98 -4.61 -0.83 8.42
N PHE A 99 -5.71 -0.47 7.74
CA PHE A 99 -5.68 -0.04 6.34
C PHE A 99 -4.83 1.22 6.14
N SER A 100 -5.11 2.28 6.89
CA SER A 100 -4.39 3.56 6.77
C SER A 100 -2.90 3.39 7.10
N LEU A 101 -2.58 2.64 8.14
CA LEU A 101 -1.20 2.36 8.54
C LEU A 101 -0.48 1.49 7.52
N GLY A 102 -1.14 0.44 7.03
CA GLY A 102 -0.59 -0.45 5.99
C GLY A 102 -0.29 0.28 4.69
N LEU A 103 -1.17 1.20 4.27
CA LEU A 103 -0.91 2.09 3.14
C LEU A 103 0.28 3.00 3.41
N GLY A 104 0.27 3.71 4.55
CA GLY A 104 1.32 4.65 4.92
C GLY A 104 2.71 4.03 4.99
N LEU A 105 2.80 2.76 5.42
CA LEU A 105 4.08 2.03 5.48
C LEU A 105 4.70 1.79 4.10
N ALA A 106 3.91 1.62 3.05
CA ALA A 106 4.39 1.37 1.69
C ALA A 106 3.98 2.48 0.70
N ALA A 107 3.44 3.59 1.21
CA ALA A 107 3.11 4.75 0.40
C ALA A 107 4.37 5.38 -0.17
N THR A 108 4.23 5.87 -1.38
CA THR A 108 5.24 6.73 -1.98
C THR A 108 4.87 8.18 -1.70
N ASN A 109 5.82 8.97 -1.26
CA ASN A 109 5.68 10.44 -1.24
C ASN A 109 5.90 11.00 -2.64
N CYS A 110 5.35 10.33 -3.66
CA CYS A 110 5.55 10.69 -5.06
C CYS A 110 4.66 11.90 -5.42
N LEU A 111 5.30 13.02 -5.75
CA LEU A 111 4.59 14.25 -6.12
C LEU A 111 3.89 14.14 -7.48
N ASN A 112 4.25 13.16 -8.29
CA ASN A 112 3.71 12.96 -9.64
C ASN A 112 2.57 11.93 -9.70
N SER A 113 2.13 11.40 -8.56
CA SER A 113 1.03 10.43 -8.51
C SER A 113 -0.05 10.83 -7.51
N PHE A 114 -1.31 10.52 -7.86
CA PHE A 114 -2.47 10.89 -7.08
C PHE A 114 -3.38 9.68 -6.85
N SER A 115 -3.82 9.52 -5.61
CA SER A 115 -4.86 8.53 -5.26
C SER A 115 -6.22 9.00 -5.73
N TYR A 116 -7.03 8.10 -6.32
CA TYR A 116 -8.42 8.40 -6.64
C TYR A 116 -9.41 7.32 -6.18
N GLY A 117 -8.94 6.25 -5.56
CA GLY A 117 -9.82 5.27 -4.99
C GLY A 117 -9.13 3.97 -4.60
N TYR A 118 -9.93 3.09 -4.01
CA TYR A 118 -9.52 1.74 -3.61
C TYR A 118 -10.60 0.75 -4.01
N ASP A 119 -10.14 -0.41 -4.53
CA ASP A 119 -10.97 -1.56 -4.82
C ASP A 119 -10.58 -2.74 -3.92
N ARG A 120 -11.48 -3.73 -3.84
CA ARG A 120 -11.21 -5.04 -3.21
C ARG A 120 -10.64 -4.96 -1.78
N LEU A 121 -10.98 -3.91 -1.04
CA LEU A 121 -10.57 -3.82 0.36
C LEU A 121 -11.20 -4.97 1.17
N ARG A 122 -10.35 -5.78 1.82
CA ARG A 122 -10.76 -6.91 2.66
C ARG A 122 -9.92 -6.96 3.92
N PHE A 123 -10.62 -7.01 5.06
CA PHE A 123 -10.05 -7.36 6.36
C PHE A 123 -10.12 -8.88 6.49
N ILE A 124 -8.98 -9.55 6.40
CA ILE A 124 -8.88 -11.01 6.25
C ILE A 124 -8.78 -11.69 7.61
N LYS A 125 -7.98 -11.09 8.50
CA LYS A 125 -7.79 -11.59 9.86
C LYS A 125 -7.68 -10.44 10.87
N PRO A 126 -8.03 -10.68 12.14
CA PRO A 126 -7.96 -9.67 13.18
C PRO A 126 -6.51 -9.25 13.44
N VAL A 127 -6.34 -7.96 13.72
CA VAL A 127 -5.09 -7.36 14.19
C VAL A 127 -5.32 -6.82 15.59
N PHE A 128 -4.35 -7.04 16.46
CA PHE A 128 -4.43 -6.67 17.86
C PHE A 128 -3.38 -5.66 18.25
N ILE A 129 -3.60 -4.94 19.32
CA ILE A 129 -2.59 -4.06 19.93
C ILE A 129 -1.36 -4.89 20.28
N GLY A 130 -0.18 -4.41 19.90
CA GLY A 130 1.10 -5.12 20.04
C GLY A 130 1.48 -5.98 18.83
N ASP A 131 0.58 -6.20 17.87
CA ASP A 131 0.96 -6.88 16.62
C ASP A 131 1.94 -6.03 15.81
N THR A 132 2.92 -6.69 15.21
CA THR A 132 3.89 -6.06 14.30
C THR A 132 3.50 -6.36 12.88
N ILE A 133 3.26 -5.31 12.10
CA ILE A 133 2.81 -5.41 10.70
C ILE A 133 3.87 -4.90 9.72
N TYR A 134 3.75 -5.34 8.47
CA TYR A 134 4.46 -4.82 7.30
C TYR A 134 3.58 -4.95 6.06
N THR A 135 3.89 -4.18 5.04
CA THR A 135 3.13 -4.16 3.79
C THR A 135 4.01 -4.56 2.62
N ILE A 136 3.48 -5.41 1.75
CA ILE A 136 4.01 -5.64 0.40
C ILE A 136 3.10 -4.93 -0.58
N ARG A 137 3.68 -4.07 -1.40
CA ARG A 137 3.02 -3.40 -2.52
C ARG A 137 3.47 -4.04 -3.82
N GLU A 138 2.54 -4.21 -4.77
CA GLU A 138 2.83 -4.75 -6.10
C GLU A 138 2.12 -3.92 -7.17
N ASN A 139 2.81 -3.58 -8.25
CA ASN A 139 2.24 -2.91 -9.41
C ASN A 139 1.50 -3.93 -10.27
N LEU A 140 0.16 -3.90 -10.28
CA LEU A 140 -0.68 -4.90 -10.95
C LEU A 140 -0.92 -4.58 -12.43
N SER A 141 -1.18 -3.30 -12.74
CA SER A 141 -1.43 -2.88 -14.12
C SER A 141 -1.20 -1.39 -14.28
N LYS A 142 -0.89 -0.97 -15.51
CA LYS A 142 -0.85 0.42 -15.91
C LYS A 142 -1.48 0.60 -17.28
N VAL A 143 -2.20 1.72 -17.47
CA VAL A 143 -2.88 2.05 -18.73
C VAL A 143 -2.82 3.55 -18.99
N VAL A 144 -2.69 3.93 -20.24
CA VAL A 144 -2.83 5.31 -20.69
C VAL A 144 -4.22 5.84 -20.31
N HIS A 145 -4.33 7.04 -19.78
CA HIS A 145 -5.61 7.60 -19.34
C HIS A 145 -6.05 8.82 -20.15
N ASN A 146 -5.20 9.82 -20.23
CA ASN A 146 -5.39 11.05 -20.99
C ASN A 146 -4.04 11.58 -21.48
N GLU A 147 -4.00 12.81 -21.99
CA GLU A 147 -2.79 13.40 -22.58
C GLU A 147 -1.69 13.74 -21.56
N THR A 148 -1.99 13.76 -20.26
CA THR A 148 -1.05 14.18 -19.21
C THR A 148 -0.69 13.07 -18.23
N MET A 149 -1.51 12.02 -18.10
CA MET A 149 -1.33 10.99 -17.07
C MET A 149 -1.85 9.62 -17.48
N GLY A 150 -1.25 8.60 -16.92
CA GLY A 150 -1.73 7.23 -16.93
C GLY A 150 -2.40 6.82 -15.62
N LYS A 151 -3.09 5.70 -15.64
CA LYS A 151 -3.67 5.04 -14.46
C LYS A 151 -2.85 3.83 -14.07
N LEU A 152 -2.71 3.64 -12.77
CA LEU A 152 -2.03 2.53 -12.13
C LEU A 152 -3.03 1.81 -11.22
N ARG A 153 -2.90 0.48 -11.16
CA ARG A 153 -3.52 -0.35 -10.13
C ARG A 153 -2.40 -1.02 -9.35
N VAL A 154 -2.42 -0.85 -8.05
CA VAL A 154 -1.37 -1.31 -7.14
C VAL A 154 -2.01 -2.08 -6.01
N SER A 155 -1.55 -3.29 -5.69
CA SER A 155 -2.02 -3.99 -4.50
C SER A 155 -1.22 -3.60 -3.26
N TYR A 156 -1.89 -3.66 -2.12
CA TYR A 156 -1.31 -3.58 -0.79
C TYR A 156 -1.74 -4.83 -0.02
N SER A 157 -0.79 -5.67 0.29
CA SER A 157 -0.96 -6.84 1.13
C SER A 157 -0.30 -6.56 2.48
N VAL A 158 -1.11 -6.42 3.53
CA VAL A 158 -0.62 -6.19 4.89
C VAL A 158 -0.50 -7.52 5.60
N TYR A 159 0.65 -7.76 6.18
CA TYR A 159 0.99 -8.98 6.91
C TYR A 159 1.31 -8.65 8.36
N LYS A 160 1.09 -9.61 9.25
CA LYS A 160 1.58 -9.58 10.63
C LYS A 160 2.44 -10.78 10.95
N GLY A 161 3.24 -10.67 12.03
CA GLY A 161 4.09 -11.74 12.50
C GLY A 161 4.98 -12.32 11.40
N GLU A 162 4.93 -13.62 11.22
CA GLU A 162 5.76 -14.40 10.28
C GLU A 162 5.12 -14.57 8.89
N GLY A 163 4.31 -13.62 8.44
CA GLY A 163 3.73 -13.62 7.09
C GLY A 163 2.25 -13.96 7.04
N GLU A 164 1.51 -13.77 8.12
CA GLU A 164 0.06 -13.91 8.14
C GLU A 164 -0.60 -12.72 7.45
N LEU A 165 -1.28 -12.95 6.32
CA LEU A 165 -2.02 -11.91 5.59
C LEU A 165 -3.25 -11.47 6.41
N VAL A 166 -3.32 -10.18 6.75
CA VAL A 166 -4.40 -9.61 7.56
C VAL A 166 -5.30 -8.66 6.78
N LEU A 167 -4.77 -8.02 5.73
CA LEU A 167 -5.52 -7.10 4.88
C LEU A 167 -5.01 -7.14 3.45
N TYR A 168 -5.93 -7.03 2.51
CA TYR A 168 -5.65 -6.82 1.09
C TYR A 168 -6.48 -5.65 0.55
N ALA A 169 -5.86 -4.81 -0.27
CA ALA A 169 -6.54 -3.73 -0.99
C ALA A 169 -5.87 -3.47 -2.34
N GLU A 170 -6.64 -3.01 -3.32
CA GLU A 170 -6.12 -2.48 -4.57
C GLU A 170 -6.29 -0.96 -4.60
N HIS A 171 -5.21 -0.25 -4.77
CA HIS A 171 -5.15 1.20 -4.83
C HIS A 171 -5.16 1.65 -6.28
N LEU A 172 -6.03 2.57 -6.59
CA LEU A 172 -6.19 3.19 -7.90
C LEU A 172 -5.48 4.55 -7.88
N LEU A 173 -4.42 4.65 -8.65
CA LEU A 173 -3.58 5.85 -8.76
C LEU A 173 -3.62 6.41 -10.17
N THR A 174 -3.36 7.70 -10.30
CA THR A 174 -2.89 8.32 -11.54
C THR A 174 -1.43 8.74 -11.37
N ALA A 175 -0.65 8.68 -12.42
CA ALA A 175 0.72 9.21 -12.45
C ALA A 175 0.94 10.05 -13.71
N LEU A 176 1.60 11.19 -13.54
CA LEU A 176 1.97 12.05 -14.66
C LEU A 176 2.96 11.36 -15.57
N TYR A 177 2.91 11.65 -16.87
CA TYR A 177 3.97 11.28 -17.79
C TYR A 177 5.18 12.20 -17.61
N ARG A 178 6.38 11.64 -17.73
CA ARG A 178 7.60 12.42 -17.86
C ARG A 178 7.68 13.05 -19.25
N ASP A 179 7.33 12.28 -20.27
CA ASP A 179 7.14 12.71 -21.65
C ASP A 179 5.78 12.21 -22.16
N PRO A 180 4.79 13.10 -22.39
CA PRO A 180 3.50 12.69 -22.88
C PRO A 180 3.48 12.27 -24.36
N SER A 181 4.50 12.61 -25.14
CA SER A 181 4.53 12.41 -26.60
C SER A 181 4.29 10.95 -27.03
N PRO A 182 4.91 9.93 -26.40
CA PRO A 182 4.68 8.53 -26.75
C PRO A 182 3.24 8.05 -26.51
N PHE A 183 2.50 8.72 -25.66
CA PHE A 183 1.15 8.30 -25.22
C PHE A 183 0.02 9.09 -25.90
N ALA A 184 0.34 10.12 -26.67
CA ALA A 184 -0.65 11.06 -27.20
C ALA A 184 -1.68 10.39 -28.15
N ALA A 185 -1.30 9.42 -28.94
CA ALA A 185 -2.21 8.70 -29.85
C ALA A 185 -3.20 7.84 -29.07
N ASP A 186 -2.70 7.03 -28.11
CA ASP A 186 -3.53 6.18 -27.25
C ASP A 186 -4.46 7.00 -26.37
N ALA A 187 -3.99 8.14 -25.86
CA ALA A 187 -4.79 9.05 -25.06
C ALA A 187 -6.00 9.59 -25.84
N ARG A 188 -5.79 10.05 -27.06
CA ARG A 188 -6.87 10.52 -27.94
C ARG A 188 -7.87 9.42 -28.28
N ALA A 189 -7.41 8.21 -28.61
CA ALA A 189 -8.28 7.08 -28.89
C ALA A 189 -9.18 6.74 -27.69
N ARG A 190 -8.61 6.66 -26.49
CA ARG A 190 -9.38 6.39 -25.26
C ARG A 190 -10.34 7.51 -24.86
N MET A 191 -10.01 8.76 -25.14
CA MET A 191 -10.92 9.88 -24.90
C MET A 191 -12.11 9.80 -25.86
N ALA A 192 -11.90 9.50 -27.13
CA ALA A 192 -12.96 9.32 -28.11
C ALA A 192 -13.88 8.13 -27.77
N GLU A 193 -13.33 6.99 -27.33
CA GLU A 193 -14.13 5.83 -26.85
C GLU A 193 -15.05 6.21 -25.67
N LYS A 194 -14.51 6.99 -24.71
CA LYS A 194 -15.31 7.42 -23.55
C LYS A 194 -16.41 8.40 -23.92
N GLU A 195 -16.17 9.25 -24.88
CA GLU A 195 -17.15 10.20 -25.38
C GLU A 195 -18.28 9.49 -26.11
N ALA A 196 -17.94 8.51 -26.96
CA ALA A 196 -18.90 7.65 -27.62
C ALA A 196 -19.75 6.79 -26.65
N ALA A 197 -19.19 6.37 -25.52
CA ALA A 197 -19.90 5.58 -24.51
C ALA A 197 -20.85 6.41 -23.62
N ARG A 198 -20.81 7.75 -23.70
CA ARG A 198 -21.64 8.67 -22.90
C ARG A 198 -22.83 9.25 -23.65
N GLY A 199 -22.82 9.12 -24.98
CA GLY A 199 -23.94 9.51 -25.87
C GLY A 199 -24.85 8.33 -26.13
#